data_7f74afc8b3ad95d80b3a875982ac9f31
#
_entry.id   7f74afc8b3ad95d80b3a875982ac9f31
#
_cell.length_a   1.000
_cell.length_b   1.000
_cell.length_c   1.000
_cell.angle_alpha   90.00
_cell.angle_beta   90.00
_cell.angle_gamma   90.00
#
_symmetry.space_group_name_H-M   'P 1'
#
loop_
_entity.id
_entity.type
_entity.pdbx_description
1 polymer ?
#
loop_
_entity_poly.entity_id
_entity_poly.type
_entity_poly.pdbx_seq_one_letter_code
_entity_poly.pdbx_strand_id
1 'polypeptide(L)'
;FDTHSRLLITGTPLQNNLHELWALLNFLLPDVFTNSEDFDSWFDLKDKQVEQEVITQLHRVLKPFLLRRIKVDVESSIPPKTELIVYTQLAPMQREQYKNILKRDMDALYQSSGSALTANKSRLMNLVMQLRKCCNHPYLFEGAEDKSLDPFGDHLVTNCGKLLVLDRLL
;
A
#
# COMPACT_ATOMS: atom_id res chain seq x y z
N PHE A 1 -20.90 6.96 22.20
CA PHE A 1 -21.19 5.74 22.96
C PHE A 1 -20.52 5.84 24.34
N ASP A 2 -21.29 5.68 25.41
CA ASP A 2 -20.73 5.50 26.76
C ASP A 2 -20.17 4.09 26.87
N THR A 3 -18.86 3.97 27.04
CA THR A 3 -18.17 2.69 27.13
C THR A 3 -17.25 2.67 28.35
N HIS A 4 -17.33 1.63 29.16
CA HIS A 4 -16.42 1.43 30.29
C HIS A 4 -15.03 0.96 29.88
N SER A 5 -14.91 0.27 28.75
CA SER A 5 -13.66 -0.27 28.26
C SER A 5 -13.66 -0.30 26.73
N ARG A 6 -12.47 -0.16 26.14
CA ARG A 6 -12.26 -0.22 24.71
C ARG A 6 -11.17 -1.20 24.39
N LEU A 7 -11.40 -2.06 23.40
CA LEU A 7 -10.43 -3.00 22.88
C LEU A 7 -10.31 -2.82 21.38
N LEU A 8 -9.10 -2.68 20.88
CA LEU A 8 -8.81 -2.57 19.46
C LEU A 8 -8.02 -3.80 19.00
N ILE A 9 -8.51 -4.48 17.99
CA ILE A 9 -7.84 -5.62 17.37
C ILE A 9 -7.39 -5.22 15.97
N THR A 10 -6.07 -5.28 15.73
CA THR A 10 -5.49 -4.93 14.44
C THR A 10 -4.29 -5.82 14.14
N GLY A 11 -4.10 -6.19 12.87
CA GLY A 11 -2.90 -6.91 12.42
C GLY A 11 -1.69 -5.99 12.18
N THR A 12 -1.90 -4.68 12.08
CA THR A 12 -0.89 -3.71 11.62
C THR A 12 -0.96 -2.41 12.39
N PRO A 13 -0.63 -2.42 13.70
CA PRO A 13 -0.77 -1.21 14.54
C PRO A 13 0.22 -0.09 14.16
N LEU A 14 1.28 -0.38 13.44
CA LEU A 14 2.39 0.52 13.09
C LEU A 14 2.82 0.25 11.65
N GLN A 15 2.17 0.85 10.65
CA GLN A 15 2.61 0.66 9.27
C GLN A 15 3.24 1.89 8.62
N ASN A 16 2.68 3.08 8.75
CA ASN A 16 3.08 4.18 7.89
C ASN A 16 3.32 5.51 8.61
N ASN A 17 2.69 5.75 9.76
CA ASN A 17 2.72 7.07 10.38
C ASN A 17 2.46 7.00 11.90
N LEU A 18 3.20 7.79 12.67
CA LEU A 18 2.98 7.98 14.11
C LEU A 18 1.61 8.59 14.42
N HIS A 19 1.08 9.40 13.52
CA HIS A 19 -0.24 9.99 13.66
C HIS A 19 -1.37 8.94 13.63
N GLU A 20 -1.24 7.89 12.81
CA GLU A 20 -2.18 6.75 12.83
C GLU A 20 -2.14 6.03 14.18
N LEU A 21 -0.95 5.84 14.74
CA LEU A 21 -0.79 5.27 16.07
C LEU A 21 -1.43 6.13 17.14
N TRP A 22 -1.21 7.46 17.09
CA TRP A 22 -1.87 8.37 18.01
C TRP A 22 -3.39 8.26 17.94
N ALA A 23 -3.98 8.18 16.75
CA ALA A 23 -5.42 8.03 16.58
C ALA A 23 -5.97 6.76 17.26
N LEU A 24 -5.24 5.64 17.17
CA LEU A 24 -5.59 4.40 17.85
C LEU A 24 -5.49 4.54 19.38
N LEU A 25 -4.44 5.19 19.87
CA LEU A 25 -4.22 5.42 21.31
C LEU A 25 -5.23 6.41 21.89
N ASN A 26 -5.54 7.48 21.18
CA ASN A 26 -6.59 8.44 21.55
C ASN A 26 -7.96 7.75 21.62
N PHE A 27 -8.27 6.85 20.69
CA PHE A 27 -9.49 6.06 20.73
C PHE A 27 -9.55 5.17 21.99
N LEU A 28 -8.44 4.53 22.37
CA LEU A 28 -8.38 3.64 23.53
C LEU A 28 -8.39 4.41 24.86
N LEU A 29 -7.62 5.48 24.95
CA LEU A 29 -7.32 6.25 26.16
C LEU A 29 -7.37 7.75 25.86
N PRO A 30 -8.56 8.33 25.61
CA PRO A 30 -8.71 9.73 25.24
C PRO A 30 -8.20 10.70 26.31
N ASP A 31 -8.27 10.32 27.59
CA ASP A 31 -7.81 11.15 28.71
C ASP A 31 -6.28 11.23 28.81
N VAL A 32 -5.56 10.26 28.22
CA VAL A 32 -4.09 10.20 28.24
C VAL A 32 -3.48 10.79 26.97
N PHE A 33 -4.08 10.49 25.81
CA PHE A 33 -3.59 10.91 24.49
C PHE A 33 -4.49 11.98 23.89
N THR A 34 -4.58 13.14 24.56
CA THR A 34 -5.53 14.19 24.20
C THR A 34 -5.14 15.00 22.98
N ASN A 35 -3.84 15.30 22.80
CA ASN A 35 -3.33 16.19 21.76
C ASN A 35 -2.34 15.48 20.83
N SER A 36 -2.59 15.58 19.52
CA SER A 36 -1.69 15.01 18.50
C SER A 36 -0.39 15.79 18.36
N GLU A 37 -0.42 17.12 18.57
CA GLU A 37 0.76 17.99 18.45
C GLU A 37 1.80 17.67 19.53
N ASP A 38 1.33 17.43 20.76
CA ASP A 38 2.20 17.01 21.87
C ASP A 38 2.81 15.64 21.59
N PHE A 39 2.01 14.71 21.07
CA PHE A 39 2.48 13.38 20.69
C PHE A 39 3.52 13.44 19.55
N ASP A 40 3.25 14.23 18.52
CA ASP A 40 4.18 14.41 17.39
C ASP A 40 5.47 15.11 17.86
N SER A 41 5.40 16.04 18.81
CA SER A 41 6.57 16.73 19.39
C SER A 41 7.48 15.80 20.19
N TRP A 42 6.92 14.76 20.83
CA TRP A 42 7.71 13.74 21.54
C TRP A 42 8.54 12.88 20.60
N PHE A 43 8.14 12.82 19.32
CA PHE A 43 8.72 11.96 18.31
C PHE A 43 9.16 12.73 17.05
N ASP A 44 9.46 14.06 17.17
CA ASP A 44 9.93 14.89 16.06
C ASP A 44 11.34 14.44 15.61
N LEU A 45 11.32 13.55 14.60
CA LEU A 45 12.46 12.83 14.08
C LEU A 45 13.14 13.61 12.96
N LYS A 46 13.85 14.69 13.28
CA LYS A 46 14.67 15.41 12.29
C LYS A 46 16.01 14.73 12.00
N ASP A 47 16.43 13.79 12.86
CA ASP A 47 17.72 13.11 12.72
C ASP A 47 17.58 11.59 12.73
N LYS A 48 18.08 10.94 11.68
CA LYS A 48 18.01 9.46 11.50
C LYS A 48 18.72 8.67 12.61
N GLN A 49 19.64 9.26 13.34
CA GLN A 49 20.34 8.60 14.46
C GLN A 49 19.47 8.53 15.73
N VAL A 50 18.51 9.45 15.87
CA VAL A 50 17.58 9.51 16.99
C VAL A 50 16.39 8.53 16.80
N GLU A 51 16.15 8.08 15.57
CA GLU A 51 15.03 7.22 15.21
C GLU A 51 14.95 5.94 16.03
N GLN A 52 16.09 5.28 16.27
CA GLN A 52 16.14 4.01 17.01
C GLN A 52 15.88 4.19 18.52
N GLU A 53 16.35 5.27 19.10
CA GLU A 53 16.10 5.59 20.52
C GLU A 53 14.64 5.96 20.76
N VAL A 54 14.08 6.74 19.87
CA VAL A 54 12.65 7.14 19.92
C VAL A 54 11.72 5.95 19.75
N ILE A 55 12.00 5.05 18.81
CA ILE A 55 11.24 3.80 18.64
C ILE A 55 11.32 2.97 19.93
N THR A 56 12.46 2.90 20.57
CA THR A 56 12.64 2.15 21.83
C THR A 56 11.84 2.78 22.97
N GLN A 57 11.86 4.10 23.08
CA GLN A 57 11.05 4.84 24.08
C GLN A 57 9.55 4.67 23.81
N LEU A 58 9.13 4.77 22.54
CA LEU A 58 7.76 4.54 22.11
C LEU A 58 7.27 3.13 22.50
N HIS A 59 8.05 2.11 22.21
CA HIS A 59 7.76 0.74 22.61
C HIS A 59 7.62 0.60 24.13
N ARG A 60 8.45 1.30 24.91
CA ARG A 60 8.37 1.27 26.38
C ARG A 60 7.07 1.90 26.90
N VAL A 61 6.64 3.01 26.31
CA VAL A 61 5.38 3.68 26.66
C VAL A 61 4.17 2.84 26.24
N LEU A 62 4.23 2.18 25.08
CA LEU A 62 3.13 1.39 24.54
C LEU A 62 2.99 0.00 25.17
N LYS A 63 4.04 -0.54 25.76
CA LYS A 63 4.06 -1.91 26.30
C LYS A 63 2.90 -2.22 27.24
N PRO A 64 2.41 -1.34 28.11
CA PRO A 64 1.27 -1.61 28.98
C PRO A 64 -0.08 -1.69 28.23
N PHE A 65 -0.18 -1.06 27.07
CA PHE A 65 -1.43 -0.90 26.30
C PHE A 65 -1.51 -1.79 25.08
N LEU A 66 -0.39 -2.42 24.68
CA LEU A 66 -0.27 -3.16 23.44
C LEU A 66 0.13 -4.60 23.69
N LEU A 67 -0.73 -5.52 23.29
CA LEU A 67 -0.44 -6.95 23.31
C LEU A 67 -0.11 -7.41 21.89
N ARG A 68 1.17 -7.63 21.60
CA ARG A 68 1.63 -8.09 20.28
C ARG A 68 2.18 -9.50 20.36
N ARG A 69 1.76 -10.35 19.45
CA ARG A 69 2.32 -11.69 19.23
C ARG A 69 2.86 -11.77 17.82
N ILE A 70 4.11 -12.14 17.64
CA ILE A 70 4.68 -12.46 16.34
C ILE A 70 4.51 -13.96 16.12
N LYS A 71 4.23 -14.33 14.86
CA LYS A 71 3.96 -15.72 14.48
C LYS A 71 5.07 -16.67 14.91
N VAL A 72 6.32 -16.27 14.76
CA VAL A 72 7.52 -17.05 15.12
C VAL A 72 7.57 -17.37 16.64
N ASP A 73 7.08 -16.45 17.48
CA ASP A 73 7.11 -16.63 18.94
C ASP A 73 6.03 -17.56 19.47
N VAL A 74 4.91 -17.68 18.75
CA VAL A 74 3.74 -18.45 19.22
C VAL A 74 3.55 -19.76 18.49
N GLU A 75 4.10 -19.92 17.30
CA GLU A 75 3.92 -21.12 16.48
C GLU A 75 5.21 -21.48 15.72
N SER A 76 6.01 -22.32 16.36
CA SER A 76 7.29 -22.79 15.81
C SER A 76 7.15 -24.04 14.92
N SER A 77 5.97 -24.68 14.90
CA SER A 77 5.73 -25.89 14.10
C SER A 77 5.52 -25.61 12.61
N ILE A 78 5.25 -24.35 12.26
CA ILE A 78 5.03 -23.97 10.87
C ILE A 78 6.36 -23.89 10.13
N PRO A 79 6.53 -24.63 9.01
CA PRO A 79 7.76 -24.57 8.23
C PRO A 79 8.03 -23.16 7.69
N PRO A 80 9.30 -22.81 7.45
CA PRO A 80 9.67 -21.51 6.91
C PRO A 80 9.05 -21.30 5.52
N LYS A 81 8.58 -20.07 5.28
CA LYS A 81 8.04 -19.64 3.99
C LYS A 81 9.19 -19.44 3.00
N THR A 82 9.07 -20.04 1.81
CA THR A 82 9.95 -19.76 0.68
C THR A 82 9.23 -18.84 -0.30
N GLU A 83 9.78 -17.67 -0.55
CA GLU A 83 9.24 -16.71 -1.52
C GLU A 83 10.02 -16.76 -2.82
N LEU A 84 9.31 -16.95 -3.93
CA LEU A 84 9.86 -16.96 -5.26
C LEU A 84 9.28 -15.79 -6.07
N ILE A 85 10.14 -15.03 -6.74
CA ILE A 85 9.72 -13.98 -7.65
C ILE A 85 9.65 -14.54 -9.05
N VAL A 86 8.44 -14.64 -9.60
CA VAL A 86 8.20 -15.09 -10.97
C VAL A 86 7.92 -13.88 -11.85
N TYR A 87 8.77 -13.63 -12.84
CA TYR A 87 8.59 -12.58 -13.82
C TYR A 87 7.62 -13.03 -14.92
N THR A 88 6.58 -12.24 -15.15
CA THR A 88 5.56 -12.50 -16.16
C THR A 88 5.62 -11.45 -17.27
N GLN A 89 5.35 -11.86 -18.50
CA GLN A 89 5.22 -10.94 -19.63
C GLN A 89 3.82 -10.30 -19.65
N LEU A 90 3.73 -9.12 -20.25
CA LEU A 90 2.45 -8.48 -20.52
C LEU A 90 1.73 -9.22 -21.67
N ALA A 91 0.44 -9.47 -21.51
CA ALA A 91 -0.43 -9.93 -22.59
C ALA A 91 -0.50 -8.89 -23.71
N PRO A 92 -0.87 -9.26 -24.96
CA PRO A 92 -0.90 -8.34 -26.08
C PRO A 92 -1.72 -7.08 -25.82
N MET A 93 -2.90 -7.22 -25.24
CA MET A 93 -3.79 -6.10 -24.87
C MET A 93 -3.14 -5.19 -23.82
N GLN A 94 -2.50 -5.75 -22.79
CA GLN A 94 -1.77 -4.98 -21.80
C GLN A 94 -0.60 -4.21 -22.41
N ARG A 95 0.12 -4.81 -23.34
CA ARG A 95 1.27 -4.20 -24.02
C ARG A 95 0.86 -3.00 -24.86
N GLU A 96 -0.27 -3.09 -25.53
CA GLU A 96 -0.82 -1.98 -26.29
C GLU A 96 -1.27 -0.82 -25.39
N GLN A 97 -2.04 -1.12 -24.36
CA GLN A 97 -2.46 -0.11 -23.38
C GLN A 97 -1.25 0.54 -22.68
N TYR A 98 -0.25 -0.24 -22.30
CA TYR A 98 0.98 0.27 -21.68
C TYR A 98 1.68 1.29 -22.58
N LYS A 99 1.82 0.98 -23.88
CA LYS A 99 2.40 1.91 -24.86
C LYS A 99 1.55 3.20 -25.01
N ASN A 100 0.23 3.05 -25.04
CA ASN A 100 -0.67 4.19 -25.18
C ASN A 100 -0.64 5.12 -23.95
N ILE A 101 -0.56 4.58 -22.74
CA ILE A 101 -0.39 5.34 -21.50
C ILE A 101 0.92 6.12 -21.56
N LEU A 102 2.04 5.45 -21.89
CA LEU A 102 3.34 6.12 -22.00
C LEU A 102 3.35 7.25 -23.04
N LYS A 103 2.81 7.03 -24.23
CA LYS A 103 2.76 8.07 -25.27
C LYS A 103 1.97 9.29 -24.81
N ARG A 104 0.76 9.09 -24.31
CA ARG A 104 -0.12 10.18 -23.86
C ARG A 104 0.50 11.04 -22.77
N ASP A 105 1.12 10.41 -21.77
CA ASP A 105 1.68 11.13 -20.64
C ASP A 105 3.05 11.74 -20.93
N MET A 106 3.85 11.13 -21.81
CA MET A 106 5.11 11.70 -22.29
C MET A 106 4.86 12.96 -23.11
N ASP A 107 3.89 12.95 -24.04
CA ASP A 107 3.51 14.14 -24.81
C ASP A 107 3.06 15.29 -23.89
N ALA A 108 2.27 14.98 -22.87
CA ALA A 108 1.84 15.95 -21.86
C ALA A 108 2.99 16.51 -21.00
N LEU A 109 4.01 15.70 -20.71
CA LEU A 109 5.21 16.12 -19.97
C LEU A 109 6.10 17.03 -20.84
N TYR A 110 6.28 16.71 -22.11
CA TYR A 110 7.07 17.55 -23.04
C TYR A 110 6.42 18.91 -23.32
N GLN A 111 5.09 18.98 -23.38
CA GLN A 111 4.36 20.23 -23.59
C GLN A 111 4.38 21.15 -22.35
N SER A 112 4.63 20.62 -21.16
CA SER A 112 4.60 21.39 -19.90
C SER A 112 5.97 21.87 -19.42
N SER A 113 6.96 21.97 -20.29
CA SER A 113 8.36 22.30 -19.98
C SER A 113 8.62 23.72 -19.44
N GLY A 114 7.65 24.35 -18.76
CA GLY A 114 7.79 25.71 -18.22
C GLY A 114 7.32 25.96 -16.80
N SER A 115 6.72 24.99 -16.09
CA SER A 115 6.10 25.33 -14.79
C SER A 115 6.14 24.15 -13.81
N ALA A 116 6.79 24.43 -12.67
CA ALA A 116 6.70 23.77 -11.38
C ALA A 116 7.06 22.26 -11.29
N LEU A 117 8.22 21.99 -10.69
CA LEU A 117 8.72 20.66 -10.27
C LEU A 117 7.68 19.82 -9.51
N THR A 118 6.80 20.44 -8.71
CA THR A 118 5.74 19.78 -7.95
C THR A 118 4.61 19.21 -8.83
N ALA A 119 4.20 19.94 -9.88
CA ALA A 119 3.18 19.48 -10.82
C ALA A 119 3.68 18.26 -11.63
N ASN A 120 4.95 18.26 -12.01
CA ASN A 120 5.57 17.14 -12.72
C ASN A 120 5.69 15.88 -11.82
N LYS A 121 5.98 16.04 -10.52
CA LYS A 121 6.04 14.93 -9.57
C LYS A 121 4.67 14.26 -9.41
N SER A 122 3.61 15.04 -9.26
CA SER A 122 2.24 14.51 -9.15
C SER A 122 1.81 13.79 -10.43
N ARG A 123 2.15 14.31 -11.61
CA ARG A 123 1.87 13.65 -12.90
C ARG A 123 2.62 12.35 -13.06
N LEU A 124 3.91 12.31 -12.70
CA LEU A 124 4.72 11.09 -12.73
C LEU A 124 4.15 10.01 -11.78
N MET A 125 3.72 10.39 -10.57
CA MET A 125 3.07 9.47 -9.65
C MET A 125 1.77 8.92 -10.22
N ASN A 126 0.97 9.75 -10.87
CA ASN A 126 -0.25 9.31 -11.55
C ASN A 126 0.07 8.35 -12.71
N LEU A 127 1.08 8.66 -13.53
CA LEU A 127 1.55 7.77 -14.60
C LEU A 127 1.94 6.39 -14.05
N VAL A 128 2.77 6.35 -12.98
CA VAL A 128 3.17 5.08 -12.36
C VAL A 128 1.95 4.29 -11.86
N MET A 129 0.95 4.96 -11.29
CA MET A 129 -0.28 4.31 -10.86
C MET A 129 -1.10 3.75 -12.03
N GLN A 130 -1.18 4.46 -13.16
CA GLN A 130 -1.84 3.97 -14.38
C GLN A 130 -1.09 2.76 -14.97
N LEU A 131 0.24 2.82 -15.03
CA LEU A 131 1.05 1.68 -15.49
C LEU A 131 0.91 0.47 -14.56
N ARG A 132 0.86 0.67 -13.24
CA ARG A 132 0.59 -0.38 -12.26
C ARG A 132 -0.79 -1.02 -12.48
N LYS A 133 -1.81 -0.20 -12.72
CA LYS A 133 -3.17 -0.64 -13.03
C LYS A 133 -3.18 -1.50 -14.31
N CYS A 134 -2.53 -1.05 -15.38
CA CYS A 134 -2.35 -1.80 -16.62
C CYS A 134 -1.67 -3.16 -16.40
N CYS A 135 -0.59 -3.19 -15.60
CA CYS A 135 0.13 -4.42 -15.28
C CYS A 135 -0.67 -5.39 -14.40
N ASN A 136 -1.65 -4.90 -13.63
CA ASN A 136 -2.52 -5.77 -12.83
C ASN A 136 -3.58 -6.44 -13.70
N HIS A 137 -4.40 -5.66 -14.41
CA HIS A 137 -5.35 -6.17 -15.41
C HIS A 137 -5.83 -5.05 -16.33
N PRO A 138 -5.94 -5.28 -17.67
CA PRO A 138 -6.38 -4.26 -18.62
C PRO A 138 -7.83 -3.82 -18.37
N TYR A 139 -8.69 -4.68 -17.89
CA TYR A 139 -10.11 -4.38 -17.61
C TYR A 139 -10.35 -3.48 -16.39
N LEU A 140 -9.30 -3.14 -15.66
CA LEU A 140 -9.38 -2.08 -14.65
C LEU A 140 -9.57 -0.68 -15.28
N PHE A 141 -9.39 -0.55 -16.59
CA PHE A 141 -9.72 0.68 -17.31
C PHE A 141 -11.15 0.61 -17.81
N GLU A 142 -11.86 1.70 -17.63
CA GLU A 142 -13.26 1.82 -18.08
C GLU A 142 -13.34 1.67 -19.61
N GLY A 143 -14.28 0.85 -20.07
CA GLY A 143 -14.49 0.57 -21.49
C GLY A 143 -13.47 -0.37 -22.14
N ALA A 144 -12.52 -0.94 -21.39
CA ALA A 144 -11.54 -1.88 -21.92
C ALA A 144 -12.09 -3.31 -22.08
N GLU A 145 -13.09 -3.66 -21.30
CA GLU A 145 -13.77 -4.95 -21.36
C GLU A 145 -14.91 -4.93 -22.40
N ASP A 146 -14.96 -5.96 -23.22
CA ASP A 146 -16.11 -6.21 -24.11
C ASP A 146 -17.23 -6.87 -23.30
N LYS A 147 -18.26 -6.09 -22.98
CA LYS A 147 -19.42 -6.52 -22.18
C LYS A 147 -20.34 -7.52 -22.91
N SER A 148 -20.08 -7.83 -24.17
CA SER A 148 -20.79 -8.87 -24.91
C SER A 148 -20.27 -10.28 -24.63
N LEU A 149 -19.07 -10.39 -24.04
CA LEU A 149 -18.46 -11.65 -23.68
C LEU A 149 -19.01 -12.17 -22.34
N ASP A 150 -18.83 -13.47 -22.09
CA ASP A 150 -19.20 -14.06 -20.79
C ASP A 150 -18.38 -13.41 -19.66
N PRO A 151 -19.02 -12.83 -18.62
CA PRO A 151 -18.32 -12.19 -17.52
C PRO A 151 -17.29 -13.09 -16.79
N PHE A 152 -17.40 -14.41 -16.92
CA PHE A 152 -16.50 -15.39 -16.32
C PHE A 152 -15.67 -16.15 -17.38
N GLY A 153 -15.60 -15.62 -18.59
CA GLY A 153 -14.93 -16.25 -19.72
C GLY A 153 -13.39 -16.19 -19.65
N ASP A 154 -12.75 -17.01 -20.48
CA ASP A 154 -11.29 -17.15 -20.56
C ASP A 154 -10.55 -15.85 -20.91
N HIS A 155 -11.26 -14.85 -21.46
CA HIS A 155 -10.68 -13.54 -21.77
C HIS A 155 -10.17 -12.80 -20.52
N LEU A 156 -10.70 -13.09 -19.32
CA LEU A 156 -10.18 -12.57 -18.05
C LEU A 156 -8.75 -13.07 -17.81
N VAL A 157 -8.48 -14.31 -18.13
CA VAL A 157 -7.16 -14.93 -17.94
C VAL A 157 -6.22 -14.58 -19.10
N THR A 158 -6.68 -14.73 -20.34
CA THR A 158 -5.83 -14.57 -21.53
C THR A 158 -5.36 -13.14 -21.78
N ASN A 159 -6.12 -12.14 -21.34
CA ASN A 159 -5.76 -10.73 -21.46
C ASN A 159 -4.83 -10.21 -20.34
N CYS A 160 -4.44 -11.07 -19.39
CA CYS A 160 -3.53 -10.70 -18.30
C CYS A 160 -2.39 -11.69 -18.13
N GLY A 161 -1.15 -11.23 -18.34
CA GLY A 161 0.02 -12.09 -18.22
C GLY A 161 0.21 -12.71 -16.82
N LYS A 162 -0.18 -12.02 -15.77
CA LYS A 162 -0.14 -12.55 -14.39
C LYS A 162 -1.16 -13.67 -14.20
N LEU A 163 -2.40 -13.47 -14.70
CA LEU A 163 -3.45 -14.48 -14.58
C LEU A 163 -3.15 -15.73 -15.43
N LEU A 164 -2.54 -15.56 -16.60
CA LEU A 164 -2.07 -16.71 -17.41
C LEU A 164 -1.07 -17.60 -16.66
N VAL A 165 -0.17 -17.01 -15.87
CA VAL A 165 0.77 -17.77 -15.05
C VAL A 165 0.06 -18.37 -13.84
N LEU A 166 -0.82 -17.61 -13.20
CA LEU A 166 -1.58 -18.09 -12.04
C LEU A 166 -2.46 -19.29 -12.41
N ASP A 167 -3.18 -19.20 -13.51
CA ASP A 167 -4.04 -20.28 -14.03
C ASP A 167 -3.29 -21.61 -14.28
N ARG A 168 -2.00 -21.51 -14.66
CA ARG A 168 -1.14 -22.69 -14.84
C ARG A 168 -0.56 -23.25 -13.54
N LEU A 169 -0.56 -22.44 -12.49
CA LEU A 169 -0.02 -22.84 -11.18
C LEU A 169 -1.10 -23.46 -10.29
N LEU A 170 -2.38 -23.18 -10.54
CA LEU A 170 -3.54 -23.74 -9.83
C LEU A 170 -4.02 -25.02 -10.48
#